data_fac61b2dfe871dc64294e77c97a34aa9
#
_entry.id   fac61b2dfe871dc64294e77c97a34aa9
#
_cell.length_a   1.000
_cell.length_b   1.000
_cell.length_c   1.000
_cell.angle_alpha   90.00
_cell.angle_beta   90.00
_cell.angle_gamma   90.00
#
_symmetry.space_group_name_H-M   'P 1'
#
loop_
_entity.id
_entity.type
_entity.pdbx_description
1 polymer ?
#
loop_
_entity_poly.entity_id
_entity_poly.type
_entity_poly.pdbx_seq_one_letter_code
_entity_poly.pdbx_strand_id
1 'polypeptide(L)'
;MNGFGLDGKLFRGLTKAGDFIILAVITVVFCLPVITIGASLTAAFYSGIKLVRDEESYVYKDFWKSFKMNFVQGLLLEIVHGVIGFLLFIDLRASVQWGLVQGSQIGTLFIFVVIGVMAIWVGIMLYSFAMLSRYDNKLFGTLKNALIICMHHLPQTIIMLIATVGLIYFSCIYFTAFIVTIP
;
A
#
# COMPACT_ATOMS: atom_id res chain seq x y z
N MET A 1 5.30 32.31 25.76
CA MET A 1 5.45 30.99 26.40
C MET A 1 4.07 30.33 26.46
N ASN A 2 3.56 29.77 25.33
CA ASN A 2 2.27 29.06 25.26
C ASN A 2 2.39 27.80 24.37
N GLY A 3 3.30 26.89 24.72
CA GLY A 3 3.49 25.63 24.02
C GLY A 3 2.58 24.48 24.48
N PHE A 4 1.83 24.69 25.56
CA PHE A 4 0.98 23.66 26.19
C PHE A 4 -0.53 23.97 26.13
N GLY A 5 -0.93 24.99 25.34
CA GLY A 5 -2.36 25.27 25.11
C GLY A 5 -2.96 24.25 24.12
N LEU A 6 -4.31 24.07 24.18
CA LEU A 6 -5.07 23.20 23.25
C LEU A 6 -4.84 23.54 21.78
N ASP A 7 -4.32 24.73 21.47
CA ASP A 7 -3.92 25.18 20.11
C ASP A 7 -2.42 25.02 19.82
N GLY A 8 -1.66 24.38 20.70
CA GLY A 8 -0.23 24.19 20.54
C GLY A 8 0.09 23.22 19.40
N LYS A 9 1.23 23.45 18.68
CA LYS A 9 1.74 22.56 17.62
C LYS A 9 1.84 21.10 18.08
N LEU A 10 2.12 20.88 19.35
CA LEU A 10 2.25 19.56 19.98
C LEU A 10 0.89 18.86 20.07
N PHE A 11 -0.16 19.58 20.47
CA PHE A 11 -1.52 19.01 20.56
C PHE A 11 -2.07 18.66 19.17
N ARG A 12 -1.86 19.51 18.15
CA ARG A 12 -2.23 19.19 16.77
C ARG A 12 -1.48 17.96 16.24
N GLY A 13 -0.19 17.82 16.58
CA GLY A 13 0.58 16.65 16.22
C GLY A 13 0.04 15.36 16.84
N LEU A 14 -0.32 15.39 18.13
CA LEU A 14 -0.90 14.25 18.83
C LEU A 14 -2.29 13.89 18.30
N THR A 15 -3.12 14.87 18.00
CA THR A 15 -4.44 14.64 17.38
C THR A 15 -4.29 13.97 16.01
N LYS A 16 -3.40 14.49 15.16
CA LYS A 16 -3.11 13.85 13.85
C LYS A 16 -2.59 12.43 14.02
N ALA A 17 -1.70 12.18 14.97
CA ALA A 17 -1.22 10.82 15.24
C ALA A 17 -2.37 9.89 15.65
N GLY A 18 -3.28 10.36 16.50
CA GLY A 18 -4.50 9.62 16.85
C GLY A 18 -5.38 9.30 15.64
N ASP A 19 -5.58 10.27 14.75
CA ASP A 19 -6.35 10.10 13.51
C ASP A 19 -5.70 9.10 12.56
N PHE A 20 -4.36 9.09 12.45
CA PHE A 20 -3.64 8.08 11.67
C PHE A 20 -3.79 6.68 12.27
N ILE A 21 -3.77 6.54 13.59
CA ILE A 21 -4.00 5.25 14.26
C ILE A 21 -5.42 4.75 13.99
N ILE A 22 -6.43 5.62 14.11
CA ILE A 22 -7.81 5.29 13.79
C ILE A 22 -7.93 4.85 12.31
N LEU A 23 -7.31 5.59 11.39
CA LEU A 23 -7.29 5.25 9.98
C LEU A 23 -6.66 3.88 9.72
N ALA A 24 -5.53 3.60 10.36
CA ALA A 24 -4.85 2.31 10.25
C ALA A 24 -5.73 1.16 10.75
N VAL A 25 -6.33 1.30 11.93
CA VAL A 25 -7.22 0.28 12.51
C VAL A 25 -8.42 0.01 11.61
N ILE A 26 -9.11 1.05 11.15
CA ILE A 26 -10.25 0.90 10.24
C ILE A 26 -9.81 0.21 8.95
N THR A 27 -8.68 0.63 8.36
CA THR A 27 -8.17 0.04 7.14
C THR A 27 -7.89 -1.46 7.31
N VAL A 28 -7.22 -1.87 8.40
CA VAL A 28 -6.94 -3.27 8.70
C VAL A 28 -8.22 -4.07 8.85
N VAL A 29 -9.20 -3.57 9.60
CA VAL A 29 -10.51 -4.23 9.77
C VAL A 29 -11.21 -4.45 8.44
N PHE A 30 -11.21 -3.44 7.57
CA PHE A 30 -11.84 -3.54 6.25
C PHE A 30 -10.98 -4.28 5.21
N CYS A 31 -9.72 -4.56 5.49
CA CYS A 31 -8.88 -5.46 4.68
C CYS A 31 -9.01 -6.94 5.07
N LEU A 32 -9.69 -7.28 6.18
CA LEU A 32 -9.88 -8.69 6.58
C LEU A 32 -10.60 -9.53 5.51
N PRO A 33 -11.70 -9.06 4.89
CA PRO A 33 -12.22 -9.73 3.71
C PRO A 33 -11.33 -9.39 2.50
N VAL A 34 -10.79 -10.42 1.84
CA VAL A 34 -9.91 -10.25 0.68
C VAL A 34 -10.54 -9.37 -0.41
N ILE A 35 -11.84 -9.51 -0.63
CA ILE A 35 -12.62 -8.79 -1.66
C ILE A 35 -12.64 -7.26 -1.43
N THR A 36 -12.32 -6.78 -0.23
CA THR A 36 -12.43 -5.37 0.13
C THR A 36 -11.08 -4.67 0.25
N ILE A 37 -9.96 -5.37 0.03
CA ILE A 37 -8.61 -4.81 0.17
C ILE A 37 -8.43 -3.59 -0.74
N GLY A 38 -8.78 -3.70 -2.03
CA GLY A 38 -8.62 -2.61 -2.99
C GLY A 38 -9.45 -1.37 -2.66
N ALA A 39 -10.70 -1.56 -2.25
CA ALA A 39 -11.55 -0.47 -1.80
C ALA A 39 -11.05 0.16 -0.50
N SER A 40 -10.56 -0.66 0.45
CA SER A 40 -10.01 -0.21 1.73
C SER A 40 -8.73 0.59 1.56
N LEU A 41 -7.80 0.13 0.71
CA LEU A 41 -6.58 0.87 0.38
C LEU A 41 -6.90 2.21 -0.29
N THR A 42 -7.83 2.23 -1.25
CA THR A 42 -8.28 3.46 -1.89
C THR A 42 -8.87 4.45 -0.88
N ALA A 43 -9.70 3.97 0.05
CA ALA A 43 -10.29 4.79 1.11
C ALA A 43 -9.23 5.30 2.10
N ALA A 44 -8.23 4.47 2.42
CA ALA A 44 -7.10 4.86 3.26
C ALA A 44 -6.27 5.98 2.62
N PHE A 45 -5.96 5.87 1.32
CA PHE A 45 -5.27 6.95 0.60
C PHE A 45 -6.08 8.24 0.57
N TYR A 46 -7.39 8.15 0.30
CA TYR A 46 -8.27 9.33 0.30
C TYR A 46 -8.25 10.05 1.64
N SER A 47 -8.52 9.34 2.73
CA SER A 47 -8.57 9.91 4.08
C SER A 47 -7.20 10.38 4.55
N GLY A 48 -6.14 9.61 4.28
CA GLY A 48 -4.77 9.96 4.63
C GLY A 48 -4.28 11.24 3.93
N ILE A 49 -4.59 11.44 2.66
CA ILE A 49 -4.23 12.66 1.93
C ILE A 49 -4.95 13.88 2.52
N LYS A 50 -6.22 13.76 2.87
CA LYS A 50 -6.97 14.84 3.53
C LYS A 50 -6.38 15.19 4.89
N LEU A 51 -6.04 14.16 5.67
CA LEU A 51 -5.44 14.32 6.99
C LEU A 51 -4.08 15.05 6.92
N VAL A 52 -3.26 14.71 5.92
CA VAL A 52 -1.98 15.41 5.69
C VAL A 52 -2.18 16.86 5.29
N ARG A 53 -3.25 17.17 4.55
CA ARG A 53 -3.56 18.52 4.06
C ARG A 53 -4.28 19.41 5.07
N ASP A 54 -4.52 18.93 6.30
CA ASP A 54 -5.31 19.66 7.31
C ASP A 54 -6.74 20.03 6.84
N GLU A 55 -7.33 19.23 5.93
CA GLU A 55 -8.71 19.41 5.54
C GLU A 55 -9.60 18.95 6.72
N GLU A 56 -10.41 19.86 7.26
CA GLU A 56 -11.33 19.57 8.37
C GLU A 56 -12.31 18.46 7.97
N SER A 57 -12.14 17.28 8.56
CA SER A 57 -12.96 16.12 8.28
C SER A 57 -12.84 15.04 9.35
N TYR A 58 -13.88 14.25 9.48
CA TYR A 58 -13.84 13.06 10.34
C TYR A 58 -13.29 11.88 9.53
N VAL A 59 -12.13 11.35 9.95
CA VAL A 59 -11.40 10.27 9.27
C VAL A 59 -12.32 9.09 8.89
N TYR A 60 -13.18 8.64 9.81
CA TYR A 60 -14.09 7.53 9.56
C TYR A 60 -15.18 7.84 8.52
N LYS A 61 -15.67 9.09 8.46
CA LYS A 61 -16.68 9.50 7.47
C LYS A 61 -16.08 9.56 6.06
N ASP A 62 -14.86 10.11 5.96
CA ASP A 62 -14.15 10.17 4.68
C ASP A 62 -13.76 8.79 4.18
N PHE A 63 -13.26 7.94 5.06
CA PHE A 63 -12.96 6.54 4.74
C PHE A 63 -14.21 5.84 4.18
N TRP A 64 -15.33 5.91 4.91
CA TRP A 64 -16.56 5.26 4.53
C TRP A 64 -17.16 5.79 3.23
N LYS A 65 -17.07 7.11 3.03
CA LYS A 65 -17.48 7.75 1.78
C LYS A 65 -16.68 7.23 0.60
N SER A 66 -15.35 7.29 0.68
CA SER A 66 -14.47 6.83 -0.39
C SER A 66 -14.58 5.32 -0.62
N PHE A 67 -14.69 4.53 0.45
CA PHE A 67 -14.87 3.08 0.36
C PHE A 67 -16.09 2.72 -0.48
N LYS A 68 -17.27 3.31 -0.18
CA LYS A 68 -18.50 3.05 -0.95
C LYS A 68 -18.40 3.52 -2.40
N MET A 69 -17.85 4.70 -2.63
CA MET A 69 -17.74 5.29 -3.97
C MET A 69 -16.82 4.47 -4.88
N ASN A 70 -15.73 3.98 -4.35
CA ASN A 70 -14.69 3.30 -5.12
C ASN A 70 -14.72 1.77 -5.00
N PHE A 71 -15.76 1.20 -4.38
CA PHE A 71 -15.83 -0.23 -4.09
C PHE A 71 -15.63 -1.10 -5.34
N VAL A 72 -16.42 -0.86 -6.37
CA VAL A 72 -16.40 -1.67 -7.61
C VAL A 72 -15.08 -1.47 -8.37
N GLN A 73 -14.62 -0.24 -8.50
CA GLN A 73 -13.36 0.05 -9.19
C GLN A 73 -12.14 -0.45 -8.41
N GLY A 74 -12.16 -0.32 -7.08
CA GLY A 74 -11.15 -0.88 -6.18
C GLY A 74 -11.05 -2.39 -6.29
N LEU A 75 -12.20 -3.09 -6.30
CA LEU A 75 -12.27 -4.54 -6.50
C LEU A 75 -11.72 -4.97 -7.87
N LEU A 76 -12.09 -4.25 -8.95
CA LEU A 76 -11.58 -4.56 -10.28
C LEU A 76 -10.05 -4.37 -10.37
N LEU A 77 -9.52 -3.29 -9.80
CA LEU A 77 -8.07 -3.07 -9.71
C LEU A 77 -7.39 -4.16 -8.89
N GLU A 78 -7.99 -4.57 -7.79
CA GLU A 78 -7.49 -5.65 -6.93
C GLU A 78 -7.38 -6.96 -7.70
N ILE A 79 -8.42 -7.33 -8.47
CA ILE A 79 -8.41 -8.54 -9.30
C ILE A 79 -7.29 -8.46 -10.33
N VAL A 80 -7.14 -7.33 -11.04
CA VAL A 80 -6.08 -7.16 -12.04
C VAL A 80 -4.69 -7.29 -11.40
N HIS A 81 -4.45 -6.59 -10.30
CA HIS A 81 -3.18 -6.68 -9.58
C HIS A 81 -2.96 -8.07 -8.95
N GLY A 82 -4.02 -8.73 -8.47
CA GLY A 82 -3.97 -10.09 -7.94
C GLY A 82 -3.54 -11.12 -9.00
N VAL A 83 -4.09 -11.03 -10.21
CA VAL A 83 -3.70 -11.91 -11.33
C VAL A 83 -2.25 -11.68 -11.72
N ILE A 84 -1.82 -10.42 -11.88
CA ILE A 84 -0.43 -10.10 -12.22
C ILE A 84 0.52 -10.58 -11.12
N GLY A 85 0.20 -10.31 -9.85
CA GLY A 85 1.00 -10.74 -8.71
C GLY A 85 1.11 -12.25 -8.59
N PHE A 86 0.04 -12.98 -8.89
CA PHE A 86 0.04 -14.44 -8.91
C PHE A 86 0.96 -15.00 -10.02
N LEU A 87 0.91 -14.41 -11.22
CA LEU A 87 1.80 -14.79 -12.31
C LEU A 87 3.28 -14.52 -11.95
N LEU A 88 3.58 -13.35 -11.42
CA LEU A 88 4.93 -13.00 -10.97
C LEU A 88 5.43 -13.92 -9.84
N PHE A 89 4.53 -14.36 -8.96
CA PHE A 89 4.87 -15.34 -7.92
C PHE A 89 5.26 -16.70 -8.51
N ILE A 90 4.54 -17.17 -9.54
CA ILE A 90 4.88 -18.41 -10.26
C ILE A 90 6.24 -18.27 -10.93
N ASP A 91 6.49 -17.13 -11.61
CA ASP A 91 7.77 -16.85 -12.27
C ASP A 91 8.93 -16.83 -11.28
N LEU A 92 8.72 -16.22 -10.09
CA LEU A 92 9.72 -16.22 -9.02
C LEU A 92 10.02 -17.64 -8.53
N ARG A 93 8.99 -18.46 -8.30
CA ARG A 93 9.13 -19.85 -7.88
C ARG A 93 9.91 -20.68 -8.92
N ALA A 94 9.56 -20.51 -10.19
CA ALA A 94 10.23 -21.19 -11.30
C ALA A 94 11.71 -20.77 -11.41
N SER A 95 11.99 -19.47 -11.31
CA SER A 95 13.34 -18.90 -11.35
C SER A 95 14.22 -19.40 -10.20
N VAL A 96 13.66 -19.46 -8.96
CA VAL A 96 14.36 -19.98 -7.79
C VAL A 96 14.70 -21.46 -7.98
N GLN A 97 13.75 -22.24 -8.47
CA GLN A 97 13.98 -23.67 -8.70
C GLN A 97 15.06 -23.91 -9.77
N TRP A 98 15.02 -23.14 -10.85
CA TRP A 98 16.02 -23.25 -11.94
C TRP A 98 17.40 -22.72 -11.53
N GLY A 99 17.46 -21.57 -10.85
CA GLY A 99 18.71 -20.93 -10.46
C GLY A 99 19.38 -21.58 -9.25
N LEU A 100 18.67 -21.66 -8.12
CA LEU A 100 19.27 -22.10 -6.85
C LEU A 100 19.24 -23.61 -6.67
N VAL A 101 18.18 -24.30 -7.08
CA VAL A 101 18.05 -25.76 -6.88
C VAL A 101 18.82 -26.54 -7.95
N GLN A 102 18.73 -26.11 -9.22
CA GLN A 102 19.43 -26.77 -10.32
C GLN A 102 20.83 -26.19 -10.61
N GLY A 103 21.24 -25.14 -9.90
CA GLY A 103 22.57 -24.54 -10.01
C GLY A 103 22.82 -23.77 -11.33
N SER A 104 21.77 -23.34 -12.04
CA SER A 104 21.90 -22.62 -13.30
C SER A 104 22.24 -21.15 -13.06
N GLN A 105 23.37 -20.68 -13.62
CA GLN A 105 23.75 -19.26 -13.56
C GLN A 105 22.71 -18.35 -14.24
N ILE A 106 22.14 -18.81 -15.37
CA ILE A 106 21.09 -18.08 -16.07
C ILE A 106 19.83 -17.99 -15.21
N GLY A 107 19.43 -19.07 -14.54
CA GLY A 107 18.31 -19.08 -13.61
C GLY A 107 18.51 -18.10 -12.44
N THR A 108 19.73 -18.00 -11.92
CA THR A 108 20.06 -17.02 -10.86
C THR A 108 19.91 -15.58 -11.35
N LEU A 109 20.32 -15.27 -12.57
CA LEU A 109 20.09 -13.94 -13.17
C LEU A 109 18.59 -13.64 -13.32
N PHE A 110 17.80 -14.62 -13.72
CA PHE A 110 16.34 -14.48 -13.82
C PHE A 110 15.69 -14.13 -12.48
N ILE A 111 16.18 -14.61 -11.35
CA ILE A 111 15.66 -14.23 -10.02
C ILE A 111 15.75 -12.73 -9.81
N PHE A 112 16.90 -12.11 -10.11
CA PHE A 112 17.07 -10.66 -9.96
C PHE A 112 16.15 -9.85 -10.89
N VAL A 113 15.95 -10.32 -12.12
CA VAL A 113 15.04 -9.69 -13.10
C VAL A 113 13.59 -9.75 -12.56
N VAL A 114 13.13 -10.90 -12.12
CA VAL A 114 11.77 -11.08 -11.60
C VAL A 114 11.55 -10.23 -10.34
N ILE A 115 12.52 -10.17 -9.44
CA ILE A 115 12.44 -9.29 -8.25
C ILE A 115 12.33 -7.82 -8.67
N GLY A 116 13.11 -7.37 -9.65
CA GLY A 116 13.02 -6.01 -10.19
C GLY A 116 11.64 -5.69 -10.78
N VAL A 117 11.09 -6.62 -11.57
CA VAL A 117 9.74 -6.48 -12.12
C VAL A 117 8.68 -6.46 -11.03
N MET A 118 8.80 -7.32 -10.00
CA MET A 118 7.90 -7.31 -8.84
C MET A 118 7.95 -5.98 -8.08
N ALA A 119 9.13 -5.39 -7.91
CA ALA A 119 9.27 -4.08 -7.26
C ALA A 119 8.55 -2.97 -8.04
N ILE A 120 8.70 -2.94 -9.36
CA ILE A 120 7.98 -2.00 -10.23
C ILE A 120 6.47 -2.23 -10.15
N TRP A 121 6.04 -3.49 -10.20
CA TRP A 121 4.63 -3.85 -10.10
C TRP A 121 4.00 -3.41 -8.77
N VAL A 122 4.68 -3.59 -7.63
CA VAL A 122 4.21 -3.07 -6.32
C VAL A 122 4.08 -1.55 -6.34
N GLY A 123 5.04 -0.84 -6.95
CA GLY A 123 4.95 0.60 -7.16
C GLY A 123 3.70 1.00 -7.95
N ILE A 124 3.45 0.35 -9.09
CA ILE A 124 2.26 0.59 -9.92
C ILE A 124 0.98 0.31 -9.13
N MET A 125 0.94 -0.75 -8.34
CA MET A 125 -0.19 -1.11 -7.49
C MET A 125 -0.51 0.01 -6.49
N LEU A 126 0.49 0.50 -5.76
CA LEU A 126 0.31 1.58 -4.79
C LEU A 126 -0.17 2.88 -5.44
N TYR A 127 0.44 3.27 -6.57
CA TYR A 127 0.00 4.45 -7.31
C TYR A 127 -1.41 4.28 -7.91
N SER A 128 -1.80 3.08 -8.33
CA SER A 128 -3.14 2.82 -8.87
C SER A 128 -4.24 3.11 -7.83
N PHE A 129 -4.08 2.62 -6.59
CA PHE A 129 -5.04 2.89 -5.52
C PHE A 129 -5.01 4.36 -5.07
N ALA A 130 -3.83 4.97 -5.02
CA ALA A 130 -3.70 6.40 -4.73
C ALA A 130 -4.36 7.28 -5.80
N MET A 131 -4.23 6.92 -7.07
CA MET A 131 -4.88 7.62 -8.20
C MET A 131 -6.40 7.44 -8.17
N LEU A 132 -6.88 6.22 -7.92
CA LEU A 132 -8.30 5.93 -7.81
C LEU A 132 -8.96 6.74 -6.67
N SER A 133 -8.22 7.02 -5.60
CA SER A 133 -8.73 7.82 -4.49
C SER A 133 -9.01 9.29 -4.85
N ARG A 134 -8.43 9.80 -5.94
CA ARG A 134 -8.47 11.23 -6.30
C ARG A 134 -9.13 11.55 -7.62
N TYR A 135 -9.14 10.60 -8.54
CA TYR A 135 -9.57 10.83 -9.93
C TYR A 135 -10.59 9.78 -10.35
N ASP A 136 -11.73 10.21 -10.85
CA ASP A 136 -12.77 9.36 -11.46
C ASP A 136 -12.34 8.91 -12.86
N ASN A 137 -11.29 8.12 -12.94
CA ASN A 137 -10.77 7.57 -14.18
C ASN A 137 -11.34 6.18 -14.44
N LYS A 138 -11.50 5.82 -15.72
CA LYS A 138 -11.75 4.42 -16.10
C LYS A 138 -10.54 3.56 -15.73
N LEU A 139 -10.74 2.32 -15.41
CA LEU A 139 -9.76 1.33 -14.93
C LEU A 139 -8.44 1.35 -15.74
N PHE A 140 -8.54 1.35 -17.06
CA PHE A 140 -7.39 1.40 -17.97
C PHE A 140 -6.62 2.73 -17.89
N GLY A 141 -7.34 3.84 -17.71
CA GLY A 141 -6.74 5.16 -17.50
C GLY A 141 -5.97 5.24 -16.19
N THR A 142 -6.52 4.66 -15.12
CA THR A 142 -5.85 4.59 -13.80
C THR A 142 -4.55 3.80 -13.88
N LEU A 143 -4.56 2.62 -14.49
CA LEU A 143 -3.37 1.77 -14.67
C LEU A 143 -2.30 2.45 -15.52
N LYS A 144 -2.69 3.03 -16.66
CA LYS A 144 -1.76 3.76 -17.54
C LYS A 144 -1.12 4.95 -16.83
N ASN A 145 -1.91 5.75 -16.13
CA ASN A 145 -1.41 6.90 -15.40
C ASN A 145 -0.53 6.49 -14.21
N ALA A 146 -0.89 5.43 -13.49
CA ALA A 146 -0.08 4.88 -12.40
C ALA A 146 1.29 4.41 -12.90
N LEU A 147 1.34 3.74 -14.06
CA LEU A 147 2.58 3.33 -14.69
C LEU A 147 3.44 4.53 -15.08
N ILE A 148 2.87 5.55 -15.71
CA ILE A 148 3.59 6.77 -16.10
C ILE A 148 4.17 7.47 -14.86
N ILE A 149 3.38 7.61 -13.78
CA ILE A 149 3.82 8.26 -12.54
C ILE A 149 4.92 7.42 -11.89
N CYS A 150 4.77 6.11 -11.81
CA CYS A 150 5.78 5.20 -11.26
C CYS A 150 7.12 5.35 -11.98
N MET A 151 7.11 5.40 -13.31
CA MET A 151 8.32 5.54 -14.11
C MET A 151 8.92 6.95 -14.05
N HIS A 152 8.09 7.98 -13.97
CA HIS A 152 8.57 9.38 -13.88
C HIS A 152 9.18 9.71 -12.52
N HIS A 153 8.68 9.08 -11.45
CA HIS A 153 9.10 9.32 -10.07
C HIS A 153 9.84 8.12 -9.46
N LEU A 154 10.71 7.46 -10.23
CA LEU A 154 11.48 6.27 -9.79
C LEU A 154 12.17 6.46 -8.43
N PRO A 155 12.88 7.58 -8.11
CA PRO A 155 13.53 7.74 -6.82
C PRO A 155 12.54 7.72 -5.65
N GLN A 156 11.40 8.41 -5.79
CA GLN A 156 10.36 8.41 -4.77
C GLN A 156 9.71 7.03 -4.62
N THR A 157 9.51 6.32 -5.75
CA THR A 157 8.97 4.96 -5.75
C THR A 157 9.89 4.00 -4.98
N ILE A 158 11.20 4.10 -5.17
CA ILE A 158 12.20 3.28 -4.45
C ILE A 158 12.14 3.58 -2.95
N ILE A 159 12.10 4.84 -2.54
CA ILE A 159 11.99 5.23 -1.12
C ILE A 159 10.69 4.67 -0.52
N MET A 160 9.57 4.78 -1.23
CA MET A 160 8.28 4.27 -0.79
C MET A 160 8.29 2.74 -0.65
N LEU A 161 8.92 2.02 -1.59
CA LEU A 161 9.08 0.57 -1.53
C LEU A 161 9.94 0.14 -0.34
N ILE A 162 11.08 0.81 -0.11
CA ILE A 162 11.95 0.54 1.05
C ILE A 162 11.18 0.77 2.35
N ALA A 163 10.44 1.88 2.45
CA ALA A 163 9.62 2.18 3.63
C ALA A 163 8.53 1.11 3.85
N THR A 164 7.85 0.68 2.78
CA THR A 164 6.80 -0.35 2.85
C THR A 164 7.36 -1.70 3.29
N VAL A 165 8.47 -2.15 2.69
CA VAL A 165 9.15 -3.40 3.06
C VAL A 165 9.67 -3.31 4.49
N GLY A 166 10.25 -2.17 4.88
CA GLY A 166 10.72 -1.93 6.25
C GLY A 166 9.60 -2.02 7.28
N LEU A 167 8.44 -1.44 7.00
CA LEU A 167 7.26 -1.52 7.87
C LEU A 167 6.73 -2.95 7.99
N ILE A 168 6.66 -3.69 6.89
CA ILE A 168 6.22 -5.09 6.89
C ILE A 168 7.19 -5.94 7.71
N TYR A 169 8.50 -5.79 7.49
CA TYR A 169 9.54 -6.52 8.23
C TYR A 169 9.46 -6.25 9.74
N PHE A 170 9.35 -4.97 10.11
CA PHE A 170 9.18 -4.55 11.50
C PHE A 170 7.92 -5.14 12.12
N SER A 171 6.79 -5.08 11.42
CA SER A 171 5.51 -5.66 11.84
C SER A 171 5.62 -7.18 12.05
N CYS A 172 6.29 -7.90 11.15
CA CYS A 172 6.50 -9.34 11.28
C CYS A 172 7.36 -9.69 12.50
N ILE A 173 8.42 -8.94 12.77
CA ILE A 173 9.28 -9.17 13.97
C ILE A 173 8.47 -8.97 15.26
N TYR A 174 7.71 -7.88 15.36
CA TYR A 174 6.91 -7.62 16.55
C TYR A 174 5.78 -8.64 16.73
N PHE A 175 5.16 -9.06 15.65
CA PHE A 175 4.11 -10.07 15.68
C PHE A 175 4.65 -11.44 16.12
N THR A 176 5.82 -11.85 15.60
CA THR A 176 6.47 -13.10 16.03
C THR A 176 6.97 -13.02 17.47
N ALA A 177 7.56 -11.90 17.88
CA ALA A 177 7.96 -11.66 19.27
C ALA A 177 6.76 -11.71 20.22
N PHE A 178 5.63 -11.11 19.84
CA PHE A 178 4.39 -11.15 20.61
C PHE A 178 3.85 -12.58 20.79
N ILE A 179 3.84 -13.40 19.73
CA ILE A 179 3.40 -14.80 19.81
C ILE A 179 4.33 -15.63 20.71
N VAL A 180 5.65 -15.40 20.65
CA VAL A 180 6.63 -16.17 21.44
C VAL A 180 6.63 -15.77 22.92
N THR A 181 6.22 -14.56 23.25
CA THR A 181 6.21 -14.02 24.64
C THR A 181 4.89 -14.25 25.37
N ILE A 182 3.84 -14.76 24.71
CA ILE A 182 2.61 -15.18 25.38
C ILE A 182 2.76 -16.66 25.72
N PRO A 183 2.92 -17.04 27.00
CA PRO A 183 2.98 -18.44 27.44
C PRO A 183 1.62 -19.13 27.36
#